data_192a48d0ef37dc2c3709a45a1c2465b0
#
_entry.id   192a48d0ef37dc2c3709a45a1c2465b0
#
_cell.length_a   1.000
_cell.length_b   1.000
_cell.length_c   1.000
_cell.angle_alpha   90.00
_cell.angle_beta   90.00
_cell.angle_gamma   90.00
#
_symmetry.space_group_name_H-M   'P 1'
#
loop_
_entity.id
_entity.type
_entity.pdbx_description
1 polymer ?
#
loop_
_entity_poly.entity_id
_entity_poly.type
_entity_poly.pdbx_seq_one_letter_code
_entity_poly.pdbx_strand_id
1 'polypeptide(L)'
;DTLGGMMVYGIPGYRTPREMLAGEIKRITDMGVELKLSTRVGTDVTVEQLEKDFDAIFWAIGAQSGRSLPIPGGDAVNCVSGVAFLSAFNSGKLKHISGKIIVVGGGDTSIDVASVARRIGNISNVNEKDRPERIILGDTAHDVAETAAREGAEVLLISRQPVENMNAAQHEIDDALREGVEIRGALSPVEVVLDESGRAIGLKVAQLSYESGKAEVIEGSEEVIECTLIASAIGQVGDFTGFEELDNGRGLMNATKNYEVKGKPGHFVAGDIVRPHLLTTAIGQASVAVESICDYMKGSEQRVRP
;
A
#
# COMPACT_ATOMS: atom_id res chain seq x y z
N ASP A 1 -8.14 -3.06 13.88
CA ASP A 1 -9.57 -3.42 13.93
C ASP A 1 -9.84 -4.79 13.31
N THR A 2 -9.12 -5.16 12.25
CA THR A 2 -9.32 -6.40 11.49
C THR A 2 -7.99 -7.07 11.22
N LEU A 3 -7.95 -8.42 11.31
CA LEU A 3 -6.78 -9.21 10.97
C LEU A 3 -6.54 -9.25 9.46
N GLY A 4 -5.28 -9.43 9.06
CA GLY A 4 -4.87 -9.62 7.66
C GLY A 4 -4.07 -8.47 7.07
N GLY A 5 -3.97 -7.33 7.77
CA GLY A 5 -3.10 -6.22 7.38
C GLY A 5 -3.30 -5.77 5.92
N MET A 6 -2.21 -5.58 5.19
CA MET A 6 -2.24 -5.09 3.80
C MET A 6 -3.05 -6.01 2.85
N MET A 7 -3.15 -7.30 3.13
CA MET A 7 -3.98 -8.23 2.33
C MET A 7 -5.48 -7.92 2.46
N VAL A 8 -5.92 -7.28 3.55
CA VAL A 8 -7.30 -6.84 3.75
C VAL A 8 -7.50 -5.38 3.38
N TYR A 9 -6.60 -4.51 3.82
CA TYR A 9 -6.76 -3.06 3.66
C TYR A 9 -6.24 -2.53 2.33
N GLY A 10 -5.16 -3.11 1.79
CA GLY A 10 -4.48 -2.62 0.60
C GLY A 10 -4.86 -3.36 -0.68
N ILE A 11 -4.77 -4.69 -0.67
CA ILE A 11 -5.02 -5.49 -1.89
C ILE A 11 -6.53 -5.54 -2.17
N PRO A 12 -6.99 -5.20 -3.39
CA PRO A 12 -8.40 -5.29 -3.74
C PRO A 12 -8.97 -6.71 -3.62
N GLY A 13 -10.24 -6.84 -3.25
CA GLY A 13 -10.91 -8.12 -3.00
C GLY A 13 -10.93 -9.05 -4.21
N TYR A 14 -10.96 -8.52 -5.42
CA TYR A 14 -10.93 -9.32 -6.65
C TYR A 14 -9.57 -10.01 -6.90
N ARG A 15 -8.48 -9.53 -6.28
CA ARG A 15 -7.17 -10.19 -6.31
C ARG A 15 -7.01 -11.20 -5.19
N THR A 16 -7.58 -10.92 -4.02
CA THR A 16 -7.48 -11.77 -2.82
C THR A 16 -8.87 -11.98 -2.23
N PRO A 17 -9.56 -13.09 -2.56
CA PRO A 17 -10.89 -13.39 -2.04
C PRO A 17 -10.91 -13.37 -0.51
N ARG A 18 -11.81 -12.58 0.07
CA ARG A 18 -11.87 -12.34 1.52
C ARG A 18 -12.19 -13.58 2.33
N GLU A 19 -13.02 -14.47 1.81
CA GLU A 19 -13.38 -15.72 2.48
C GLU A 19 -12.18 -16.66 2.63
N MET A 20 -11.36 -16.79 1.59
CA MET A 20 -10.12 -17.59 1.65
C MET A 20 -9.16 -17.02 2.70
N LEU A 21 -8.95 -15.69 2.70
CA LEU A 21 -8.08 -15.02 3.66
C LEU A 21 -8.60 -15.20 5.09
N ALA A 22 -9.90 -15.03 5.31
CA ALA A 22 -10.53 -15.24 6.61
C ALA A 22 -10.37 -16.70 7.10
N GLY A 23 -10.46 -17.67 6.19
CA GLY A 23 -10.22 -19.09 6.49
C GLY A 23 -8.78 -19.36 6.94
N GLU A 24 -7.79 -18.79 6.25
CA GLU A 24 -6.38 -18.94 6.64
C GLU A 24 -6.07 -18.24 7.97
N ILE A 25 -6.60 -17.05 8.19
CA ILE A 25 -6.46 -16.34 9.47
C ILE A 25 -7.07 -17.15 10.60
N LYS A 26 -8.28 -17.71 10.39
CA LYS A 26 -8.95 -18.56 11.38
C LYS A 26 -8.11 -19.78 11.74
N ARG A 27 -7.50 -20.46 10.78
CA ARG A 27 -6.61 -21.61 11.03
C ARG A 27 -5.45 -21.24 11.96
N ILE A 28 -4.86 -20.05 11.76
CA ILE A 28 -3.76 -19.55 12.61
C ILE A 28 -4.27 -19.22 14.01
N THR A 29 -5.38 -18.52 14.13
CA THR A 29 -5.93 -18.12 15.43
C THR A 29 -6.44 -19.32 16.26
N ASP A 30 -6.97 -20.35 15.59
CA ASP A 30 -7.40 -21.60 16.24
C ASP A 30 -6.22 -22.39 16.85
N MET A 31 -4.97 -22.06 16.53
CA MET A 31 -3.76 -22.62 17.16
C MET A 31 -3.52 -22.10 18.59
N GLY A 32 -4.37 -21.24 19.13
CA GLY A 32 -4.28 -20.69 20.48
C GLY A 32 -3.57 -19.34 20.55
N VAL A 33 -3.50 -18.60 19.45
CA VAL A 33 -2.95 -17.23 19.44
C VAL A 33 -3.91 -16.30 20.19
N GLU A 34 -3.42 -15.62 21.23
CA GLU A 34 -4.15 -14.56 21.91
C GLU A 34 -4.15 -13.29 21.03
N LEU A 35 -5.33 -12.74 20.78
CA LEU A 35 -5.51 -11.55 19.94
C LEU A 35 -5.90 -10.34 20.79
N LYS A 36 -5.23 -9.21 20.56
CA LYS A 36 -5.59 -7.90 21.12
C LYS A 36 -5.80 -6.93 19.96
N LEU A 37 -7.00 -6.93 19.40
CA LEU A 37 -7.39 -6.01 18.36
C LEU A 37 -7.61 -4.60 18.91
N SER A 38 -7.62 -3.60 18.05
CA SER A 38 -7.80 -2.18 18.42
C SER A 38 -6.85 -1.73 19.54
N THR A 39 -5.67 -2.34 19.60
CA THR A 39 -4.63 -2.06 20.60
C THR A 39 -3.37 -1.60 19.87
N ARG A 40 -3.01 -0.33 20.05
CA ARG A 40 -1.87 0.29 19.38
C ARG A 40 -0.64 0.27 20.29
N VAL A 41 0.44 -0.33 19.80
CA VAL A 41 1.76 -0.23 20.44
C VAL A 41 2.26 1.21 20.35
N GLY A 42 2.83 1.72 21.43
CA GLY A 42 3.26 3.10 21.57
C GLY A 42 2.17 4.03 22.12
N THR A 43 0.90 3.59 22.18
CA THR A 43 -0.21 4.38 22.72
C THR A 43 -0.96 3.61 23.82
N ASP A 44 -1.51 2.44 23.49
CA ASP A 44 -2.29 1.62 24.43
C ASP A 44 -1.39 0.67 25.22
N VAL A 45 -0.29 0.24 24.65
CA VAL A 45 0.76 -0.57 25.27
C VAL A 45 2.13 -0.04 24.85
N THR A 46 3.05 0.14 25.81
CA THR A 46 4.40 0.62 25.49
C THR A 46 5.34 -0.53 25.13
N VAL A 47 6.46 -0.20 24.47
CA VAL A 47 7.50 -1.19 24.12
C VAL A 47 8.11 -1.78 25.41
N GLU A 48 8.35 -0.95 26.44
CA GLU A 48 8.91 -1.40 27.73
C GLU A 48 7.96 -2.38 28.44
N GLN A 49 6.64 -2.20 28.27
CA GLN A 49 5.67 -3.15 28.80
C GLN A 49 5.75 -4.49 28.08
N LEU A 50 5.87 -4.47 26.75
CA LEU A 50 6.06 -5.69 25.97
C LEU A 50 7.37 -6.39 26.32
N GLU A 51 8.47 -5.65 26.48
CA GLU A 51 9.78 -6.18 26.92
C GLU A 51 9.73 -6.83 28.30
N LYS A 52 8.85 -6.37 29.18
CA LYS A 52 8.65 -6.93 30.51
C LYS A 52 7.77 -8.18 30.50
N ASP A 53 6.75 -8.20 29.64
CA ASP A 53 5.72 -9.24 29.67
C ASP A 53 6.06 -10.43 28.74
N PHE A 54 7.01 -10.27 27.81
CA PHE A 54 7.37 -11.28 26.81
C PHE A 54 8.88 -11.48 26.70
N ASP A 55 9.30 -12.73 26.49
CA ASP A 55 10.71 -13.11 26.32
C ASP A 55 11.28 -12.67 24.97
N ALA A 56 10.44 -12.54 23.95
CA ALA A 56 10.82 -12.07 22.62
C ALA A 56 9.67 -11.31 21.97
N ILE A 57 10.00 -10.30 21.15
CA ILE A 57 9.04 -9.48 20.42
C ILE A 57 9.32 -9.60 18.91
N PHE A 58 8.30 -9.94 18.12
CA PHE A 58 8.39 -10.01 16.67
C PHE A 58 7.58 -8.90 16.02
N TRP A 59 8.27 -7.97 15.37
CA TRP A 59 7.68 -6.82 14.69
C TRP A 59 7.26 -7.21 13.27
N ALA A 60 5.97 -7.43 13.07
CA ALA A 60 5.37 -7.75 11.78
C ALA A 60 4.36 -6.66 11.34
N ILE A 61 4.65 -5.39 11.67
CA ILE A 61 3.75 -4.25 11.51
C ILE A 61 3.53 -3.83 10.04
N GLY A 62 4.37 -4.31 9.14
CA GLY A 62 4.30 -3.96 7.72
C GLY A 62 4.57 -2.48 7.43
N ALA A 63 4.32 -2.06 6.18
CA ALA A 63 4.44 -0.68 5.72
C ALA A 63 3.04 -0.18 5.32
N GLN A 64 2.25 0.28 6.29
CA GLN A 64 0.84 0.57 6.10
C GLN A 64 0.53 2.05 5.85
N SER A 65 1.54 2.92 5.89
CA SER A 65 1.39 4.35 5.58
C SER A 65 1.91 4.65 4.19
N GLY A 66 1.07 5.22 3.34
CA GLY A 66 1.49 5.65 1.99
C GLY A 66 2.22 6.99 2.04
N ARG A 67 3.20 7.18 1.18
CA ARG A 67 3.93 8.45 1.04
C ARG A 67 3.08 9.48 0.30
N SER A 68 3.04 10.69 0.84
CA SER A 68 2.50 11.86 0.15
C SER A 68 3.42 12.29 -1.00
N LEU A 69 2.90 13.03 -1.97
CA LEU A 69 3.71 13.63 -3.03
C LEU A 69 4.61 14.72 -2.44
N PRO A 70 5.94 14.63 -2.53
CA PRO A 70 6.86 15.60 -1.96
C PRO A 70 7.06 16.80 -2.92
N ILE A 71 5.96 17.43 -3.35
CA ILE A 71 5.93 18.58 -4.26
C ILE A 71 5.00 19.65 -3.70
N PRO A 72 5.13 20.91 -4.11
CA PRO A 72 4.21 21.98 -3.70
C PRO A 72 2.76 21.59 -3.94
N GLY A 73 1.88 21.79 -2.94
CA GLY A 73 0.46 21.44 -2.98
C GLY A 73 0.15 19.95 -2.84
N GLY A 74 1.16 19.09 -2.66
CA GLY A 74 0.97 17.63 -2.55
C GLY A 74 0.26 17.19 -1.25
N ASP A 75 0.02 18.10 -0.33
CA ASP A 75 -0.73 17.94 0.92
C ASP A 75 -2.21 18.40 0.82
N ALA A 76 -2.68 18.77 -0.36
CA ALA A 76 -4.06 19.14 -0.58
C ALA A 76 -5.01 18.02 -0.15
N VAL A 77 -6.21 18.38 0.36
CA VAL A 77 -7.18 17.44 0.95
C VAL A 77 -7.63 16.32 0.00
N ASN A 78 -7.58 16.56 -1.29
CA ASN A 78 -7.85 15.57 -2.35
C ASN A 78 -6.58 15.04 -3.05
N CYS A 79 -5.42 15.20 -2.40
CA CYS A 79 -4.20 14.44 -2.68
C CYS A 79 -4.08 13.35 -1.60
N VAL A 80 -4.46 12.12 -1.93
CA VAL A 80 -4.49 11.00 -0.99
C VAL A 80 -3.39 10.00 -1.28
N SER A 81 -2.93 9.25 -0.28
CA SER A 81 -2.04 8.13 -0.57
C SER A 81 -2.81 6.97 -1.19
N GLY A 82 -2.16 6.18 -2.05
CA GLY A 82 -2.74 4.99 -2.65
C GLY A 82 -3.21 3.98 -1.61
N VAL A 83 -2.47 3.82 -0.52
CA VAL A 83 -2.87 2.95 0.60
C VAL A 83 -4.14 3.45 1.26
N ALA A 84 -4.27 4.75 1.54
CA ALA A 84 -5.48 5.31 2.12
C ALA A 84 -6.68 5.17 1.17
N PHE A 85 -6.47 5.37 -0.13
CA PHE A 85 -7.49 5.17 -1.16
C PHE A 85 -8.01 3.72 -1.17
N LEU A 86 -7.11 2.75 -1.26
CA LEU A 86 -7.44 1.32 -1.26
C LEU A 86 -8.06 0.87 0.06
N SER A 87 -7.58 1.36 1.19
CA SER A 87 -8.15 1.08 2.50
C SER A 87 -9.58 1.60 2.63
N ALA A 88 -9.84 2.82 2.14
CA ALA A 88 -11.18 3.40 2.13
C ALA A 88 -12.13 2.59 1.24
N PHE A 89 -11.65 2.12 0.08
CA PHE A 89 -12.40 1.24 -0.80
C PHE A 89 -12.68 -0.12 -0.14
N ASN A 90 -11.65 -0.85 0.29
CA ASN A 90 -11.76 -2.19 0.87
C ASN A 90 -12.60 -2.22 2.16
N SER A 91 -12.64 -1.12 2.92
CA SER A 91 -13.50 -0.97 4.10
C SER A 91 -14.94 -0.52 3.79
N GLY A 92 -15.27 -0.34 2.50
CA GLY A 92 -16.59 0.10 2.06
C GLY A 92 -16.91 1.58 2.35
N LYS A 93 -15.92 2.38 2.74
CA LYS A 93 -16.07 3.83 2.98
C LYS A 93 -16.06 4.61 1.67
N LEU A 94 -15.26 4.20 0.69
CA LEU A 94 -15.22 4.78 -0.64
C LEU A 94 -16.09 3.93 -1.58
N LYS A 95 -17.25 4.44 -1.95
CA LYS A 95 -18.24 3.74 -2.79
C LYS A 95 -18.45 4.39 -4.14
N HIS A 96 -17.99 5.62 -4.30
CA HIS A 96 -18.19 6.39 -5.52
C HIS A 96 -17.03 7.36 -5.72
N ILE A 97 -16.64 7.54 -6.96
CA ILE A 97 -15.67 8.54 -7.38
C ILE A 97 -16.05 9.03 -8.78
N SER A 98 -15.83 10.30 -9.07
CA SER A 98 -16.18 10.92 -10.35
C SER A 98 -15.10 11.89 -10.82
N GLY A 99 -15.15 12.21 -12.10
CA GLY A 99 -14.21 13.12 -12.74
C GLY A 99 -12.91 12.43 -13.11
N LYS A 100 -11.85 13.21 -13.28
CA LYS A 100 -10.54 12.73 -13.71
C LYS A 100 -9.65 12.47 -12.49
N ILE A 101 -9.18 11.26 -12.37
CA ILE A 101 -8.31 10.80 -11.29
C ILE A 101 -6.90 10.64 -11.84
N ILE A 102 -5.93 11.28 -11.20
CA ILE A 102 -4.52 11.06 -11.52
C ILE A 102 -3.91 10.14 -10.46
N VAL A 103 -3.32 9.03 -10.90
CA VAL A 103 -2.55 8.12 -10.06
C VAL A 103 -1.07 8.32 -10.35
N VAL A 104 -0.28 8.59 -9.32
CA VAL A 104 1.16 8.80 -9.45
C VAL A 104 1.91 7.59 -8.89
N GLY A 105 2.57 6.84 -9.75
CA GLY A 105 3.35 5.66 -9.36
C GLY A 105 3.64 4.73 -10.53
N GLY A 106 4.43 3.69 -10.31
CA GLY A 106 4.82 2.72 -11.36
C GLY A 106 4.92 1.29 -10.85
N GLY A 107 4.41 0.99 -9.65
CA GLY A 107 4.37 -0.35 -9.04
C GLY A 107 2.95 -0.89 -8.94
N ASP A 108 2.80 -2.12 -8.42
CA ASP A 108 1.52 -2.84 -8.31
C ASP A 108 0.45 -2.03 -7.57
N THR A 109 0.82 -1.32 -6.50
CA THR A 109 -0.12 -0.44 -5.77
C THR A 109 -0.72 0.63 -6.67
N SER A 110 0.03 1.19 -7.63
CA SER A 110 -0.49 2.20 -8.53
C SER A 110 -1.48 1.61 -9.54
N ILE A 111 -1.25 0.40 -9.98
CA ILE A 111 -2.18 -0.34 -10.85
C ILE A 111 -3.46 -0.67 -10.09
N ASP A 112 -3.36 -1.15 -8.84
CA ASP A 112 -4.53 -1.41 -7.99
C ASP A 112 -5.39 -0.17 -7.78
N VAL A 113 -4.77 0.98 -7.46
CA VAL A 113 -5.48 2.26 -7.30
C VAL A 113 -6.17 2.67 -8.60
N ALA A 114 -5.47 2.58 -9.73
CA ALA A 114 -6.02 2.96 -11.04
C ALA A 114 -7.19 2.07 -11.45
N SER A 115 -7.05 0.76 -11.32
CA SER A 115 -8.11 -0.21 -11.62
C SER A 115 -9.33 -0.03 -10.71
N VAL A 116 -9.12 0.14 -9.40
CA VAL A 116 -10.21 0.42 -8.46
C VAL A 116 -10.90 1.74 -8.81
N ALA A 117 -10.16 2.83 -9.05
CA ALA A 117 -10.72 4.13 -9.41
C ALA A 117 -11.55 4.04 -10.70
N ARG A 118 -11.04 3.30 -11.68
CA ARG A 118 -11.75 3.07 -12.95
C ARG A 118 -13.06 2.32 -12.74
N ARG A 119 -13.08 1.31 -11.86
CA ARG A 119 -14.24 0.44 -11.62
C ARG A 119 -15.31 1.08 -10.73
N ILE A 120 -14.94 1.86 -9.70
CA ILE A 120 -15.92 2.51 -8.79
C ILE A 120 -16.40 3.87 -9.28
N GLY A 121 -16.07 4.27 -10.50
CA GLY A 121 -16.57 5.49 -11.10
C GLY A 121 -18.08 5.48 -11.26
N ASN A 122 -18.60 6.37 -12.04
CA ASN A 122 -19.98 6.86 -12.10
C ASN A 122 -21.04 5.81 -12.53
N ILE A 123 -21.13 4.63 -11.89
CA ILE A 123 -22.22 3.69 -12.16
C ILE A 123 -23.38 3.99 -11.20
N SER A 124 -24.31 4.83 -11.68
CA SER A 124 -25.60 5.03 -11.03
C SER A 124 -26.64 4.07 -11.65
N ASN A 125 -27.56 3.55 -10.84
CA ASN A 125 -28.69 2.69 -11.25
C ASN A 125 -28.37 1.22 -11.60
N VAL A 126 -27.31 0.66 -11.08
CA VAL A 126 -27.02 -0.76 -11.23
C VAL A 126 -27.75 -1.56 -10.15
N ASN A 127 -28.23 -2.74 -10.51
CA ASN A 127 -28.80 -3.70 -9.57
C ASN A 127 -27.79 -3.94 -8.42
N GLU A 128 -28.29 -4.23 -7.21
CA GLU A 128 -27.44 -4.42 -6.03
C GLU A 128 -26.35 -5.51 -6.21
N LYS A 129 -26.63 -6.53 -7.04
CA LYS A 129 -25.66 -7.57 -7.41
C LYS A 129 -24.54 -7.07 -8.30
N ASP A 130 -24.83 -6.06 -9.10
CA ASP A 130 -23.95 -5.54 -10.15
C ASP A 130 -23.31 -4.21 -9.75
N ARG A 131 -23.39 -3.85 -8.47
CA ARG A 131 -22.73 -2.66 -7.94
C ARG A 131 -21.21 -2.80 -8.05
N PRO A 132 -20.49 -1.70 -8.38
CA PRO A 132 -19.04 -1.73 -8.55
C PRO A 132 -18.30 -2.35 -7.39
N GLU A 133 -18.73 -2.07 -6.15
CA GLU A 133 -18.11 -2.63 -4.95
C GLU A 133 -18.22 -4.16 -4.87
N ARG A 134 -19.30 -4.76 -5.34
CA ARG A 134 -19.48 -6.23 -5.38
C ARG A 134 -18.67 -6.87 -6.50
N ILE A 135 -18.66 -6.25 -7.67
CA ILE A 135 -17.84 -6.67 -8.80
C ILE A 135 -16.35 -6.65 -8.40
N ILE A 136 -15.92 -5.58 -7.75
CA ILE A 136 -14.54 -5.38 -7.33
C ILE A 136 -14.16 -6.34 -6.20
N LEU A 137 -15.11 -6.74 -5.35
CA LEU A 137 -14.91 -7.75 -4.31
C LEU A 137 -14.92 -9.19 -4.87
N GLY A 138 -15.18 -9.37 -6.16
CA GLY A 138 -15.19 -10.68 -6.80
C GLY A 138 -16.51 -11.45 -6.66
N ASP A 139 -17.59 -10.75 -6.28
CA ASP A 139 -18.91 -11.35 -6.07
C ASP A 139 -19.70 -11.57 -7.38
N THR A 140 -19.22 -11.03 -8.51
CA THR A 140 -19.95 -11.04 -9.80
C THR A 140 -19.06 -11.49 -10.97
N ALA A 141 -19.71 -11.96 -12.05
CA ALA A 141 -19.03 -12.47 -13.24
C ALA A 141 -18.24 -11.37 -13.99
N HIS A 142 -17.23 -11.81 -14.73
CA HIS A 142 -16.26 -10.97 -15.44
C HIS A 142 -16.90 -9.96 -16.42
N ASP A 143 -18.00 -10.35 -17.08
CA ASP A 143 -18.69 -9.52 -18.09
C ASP A 143 -19.30 -8.24 -17.50
N VAL A 144 -19.76 -8.31 -16.25
CA VAL A 144 -20.33 -7.15 -15.56
C VAL A 144 -19.22 -6.19 -15.11
N ALA A 145 -18.06 -6.72 -14.72
CA ALA A 145 -16.90 -5.91 -14.39
C ALA A 145 -16.40 -5.11 -15.60
N GLU A 146 -16.39 -5.70 -16.78
CA GLU A 146 -16.01 -5.01 -18.02
C GLU A 146 -16.98 -3.87 -18.40
N THR A 147 -18.28 -4.09 -18.19
CA THR A 147 -19.31 -3.05 -18.42
C THR A 147 -19.17 -1.91 -17.39
N ALA A 148 -18.96 -2.26 -16.13
CA ALA A 148 -18.75 -1.29 -15.06
C ALA A 148 -17.51 -0.44 -15.32
N ALA A 149 -16.42 -1.03 -15.81
CA ALA A 149 -15.20 -0.32 -16.14
C ALA A 149 -15.37 0.73 -17.23
N ARG A 150 -16.27 0.53 -18.18
CA ARG A 150 -16.55 1.50 -19.25
C ARG A 150 -17.21 2.78 -18.75
N GLU A 151 -17.98 2.70 -17.67
CA GLU A 151 -18.71 3.83 -17.09
C GLU A 151 -17.96 4.47 -15.90
N GLY A 152 -16.78 3.95 -15.55
CA GLY A 152 -15.97 4.41 -14.43
C GLY A 152 -15.39 5.82 -14.62
N ALA A 153 -14.72 6.33 -13.59
CA ALA A 153 -14.00 7.60 -13.65
C ALA A 153 -12.94 7.59 -14.77
N GLU A 154 -12.66 8.75 -15.33
CA GLU A 154 -11.49 8.91 -16.18
C GLU A 154 -10.22 8.78 -15.33
N VAL A 155 -9.37 7.80 -15.63
CA VAL A 155 -8.18 7.53 -14.84
C VAL A 155 -6.94 7.64 -15.70
N LEU A 156 -6.02 8.48 -15.27
CA LEU A 156 -4.67 8.61 -15.79
C LEU A 156 -3.66 8.14 -14.75
N LEU A 157 -2.88 7.12 -15.07
CA LEU A 157 -1.72 6.73 -14.29
C LEU A 157 -0.46 7.35 -14.91
N ILE A 158 0.31 8.08 -14.11
CA ILE A 158 1.61 8.61 -14.53
C ILE A 158 2.75 7.91 -13.79
N SER A 159 3.80 7.56 -14.53
CA SER A 159 5.01 6.95 -14.01
C SER A 159 6.23 7.76 -14.36
N ARG A 160 7.18 7.88 -13.43
CA ARG A 160 8.49 8.46 -13.75
C ARG A 160 9.28 7.57 -14.71
N GLN A 161 9.13 6.26 -14.61
CA GLN A 161 9.72 5.31 -15.56
C GLN A 161 8.91 5.28 -16.87
N PRO A 162 9.55 5.03 -18.01
CA PRO A 162 8.86 4.61 -19.22
C PRO A 162 7.93 3.42 -18.92
N VAL A 163 6.82 3.29 -19.65
CA VAL A 163 5.80 2.27 -19.37
C VAL A 163 6.40 0.86 -19.41
N GLU A 164 7.28 0.58 -20.34
CA GLU A 164 7.98 -0.70 -20.50
C GLU A 164 8.97 -1.02 -19.37
N ASN A 165 9.31 -0.03 -18.55
CA ASN A 165 10.24 -0.16 -17.42
C ASN A 165 9.55 0.01 -16.06
N MET A 166 8.22 0.04 -16.02
CA MET A 166 7.46 0.09 -14.77
C MET A 166 7.73 -1.16 -13.92
N ASN A 167 7.72 -1.01 -12.60
CA ASN A 167 7.95 -2.13 -11.66
C ASN A 167 6.71 -3.04 -11.51
N ALA A 168 5.53 -2.57 -11.94
CA ALA A 168 4.31 -3.36 -11.91
C ALA A 168 4.42 -4.54 -12.88
N ALA A 169 3.75 -5.65 -12.56
CA ALA A 169 3.73 -6.82 -13.42
C ALA A 169 3.08 -6.50 -14.78
N GLN A 170 3.69 -6.95 -15.88
CA GLN A 170 3.25 -6.59 -17.24
C GLN A 170 1.79 -6.97 -17.50
N HIS A 171 1.35 -8.14 -17.04
CA HIS A 171 -0.04 -8.57 -17.23
C HIS A 171 -1.04 -7.66 -16.50
N GLU A 172 -0.66 -7.06 -15.37
CA GLU A 172 -1.49 -6.10 -14.63
C GLU A 172 -1.57 -4.75 -15.34
N ILE A 173 -0.47 -4.31 -15.95
CA ILE A 173 -0.45 -3.12 -16.83
C ILE A 173 -1.39 -3.33 -18.01
N ASP A 174 -1.31 -4.50 -18.65
CA ASP A 174 -2.13 -4.85 -19.81
C ASP A 174 -3.63 -4.92 -19.42
N ASP A 175 -3.95 -5.42 -18.23
CA ASP A 175 -5.31 -5.47 -17.71
C ASP A 175 -5.86 -4.07 -17.43
N ALA A 176 -5.08 -3.21 -16.80
CA ALA A 176 -5.47 -1.81 -16.55
C ALA A 176 -5.73 -1.05 -17.85
N LEU A 177 -4.88 -1.23 -18.87
CA LEU A 177 -5.08 -0.64 -20.20
C LEU A 177 -6.38 -1.15 -20.85
N ARG A 178 -6.68 -2.46 -20.75
CA ARG A 178 -7.94 -3.04 -21.26
C ARG A 178 -9.17 -2.49 -20.53
N GLU A 179 -9.06 -2.16 -19.27
CA GLU A 179 -10.11 -1.52 -18.48
C GLU A 179 -10.26 -0.01 -18.79
N GLY A 180 -9.43 0.54 -19.66
CA GLY A 180 -9.50 1.94 -20.10
C GLY A 180 -8.78 2.92 -19.19
N VAL A 181 -7.81 2.46 -18.39
CA VAL A 181 -6.85 3.33 -17.71
C VAL A 181 -5.88 3.87 -18.75
N GLU A 182 -5.72 5.19 -18.83
CA GLU A 182 -4.62 5.81 -19.59
C GLU A 182 -3.34 5.70 -18.78
N ILE A 183 -2.24 5.24 -19.38
CA ILE A 183 -0.93 5.15 -18.72
C ILE A 183 0.09 5.98 -19.50
N ARG A 184 0.72 6.93 -18.82
CA ARG A 184 1.79 7.78 -19.38
C ARG A 184 3.07 7.61 -18.57
N GLY A 185 4.10 7.07 -19.21
CA GLY A 185 5.45 6.93 -18.64
C GLY A 185 6.32 8.17 -18.88
N ALA A 186 7.51 8.14 -18.27
CA ALA A 186 8.52 9.19 -18.37
C ALA A 186 8.00 10.59 -17.99
N LEU A 187 7.12 10.68 -17.00
CA LEU A 187 6.56 11.92 -16.47
C LEU A 187 6.93 12.10 -14.99
N SER A 188 7.39 13.29 -14.64
CA SER A 188 7.66 13.68 -13.25
C SER A 188 6.62 14.69 -12.78
N PRO A 189 5.93 14.44 -11.66
CA PRO A 189 5.11 15.46 -11.04
C PRO A 189 5.99 16.60 -10.54
N VAL A 190 5.53 17.85 -10.72
CA VAL A 190 6.27 19.06 -10.40
C VAL A 190 5.56 19.87 -9.31
N GLU A 191 4.24 20.07 -9.46
CA GLU A 191 3.44 20.90 -8.59
C GLU A 191 1.96 20.49 -8.70
N VAL A 192 1.24 20.56 -7.60
CA VAL A 192 -0.23 20.43 -7.59
C VAL A 192 -0.84 21.81 -7.75
N VAL A 193 -1.66 21.98 -8.77
CA VAL A 193 -2.41 23.21 -9.00
C VAL A 193 -3.64 23.23 -8.10
N LEU A 194 -3.76 24.26 -7.27
CA LEU A 194 -4.82 24.41 -6.29
C LEU A 194 -5.84 25.48 -6.71
N ASP A 195 -7.09 25.29 -6.31
CA ASP A 195 -8.11 26.34 -6.35
C ASP A 195 -8.02 27.28 -5.12
N GLU A 196 -8.90 28.27 -5.05
CA GLU A 196 -8.95 29.24 -3.95
C GLU A 196 -9.27 28.60 -2.58
N SER A 197 -9.84 27.40 -2.56
CA SER A 197 -10.14 26.63 -1.34
C SER A 197 -8.98 25.70 -0.91
N GLY A 198 -7.89 25.66 -1.66
CA GLY A 198 -6.74 24.76 -1.42
C GLY A 198 -6.97 23.32 -1.88
N ARG A 199 -7.93 23.07 -2.76
CA ARG A 199 -8.14 21.75 -3.37
C ARG A 199 -7.36 21.63 -4.66
N ALA A 200 -6.82 20.43 -4.92
CA ALA A 200 -6.19 20.12 -6.19
C ALA A 200 -7.21 20.14 -7.33
N ILE A 201 -6.92 20.90 -8.36
CA ILE A 201 -7.68 20.98 -9.62
C ILE A 201 -6.84 20.53 -10.81
N GLY A 202 -5.54 20.30 -10.62
CA GLY A 202 -4.63 19.83 -11.64
C GLY A 202 -3.29 19.41 -11.09
N LEU A 203 -2.56 18.67 -11.90
CA LEU A 203 -1.18 18.28 -11.61
C LEU A 203 -0.27 18.79 -12.73
N LYS A 204 0.68 19.63 -12.40
CA LYS A 204 1.75 20.04 -13.30
C LYS A 204 2.78 18.92 -13.36
N VAL A 205 3.08 18.47 -14.58
CA VAL A 205 4.06 17.42 -14.85
C VAL A 205 5.09 17.91 -15.87
N ALA A 206 6.28 17.31 -15.87
CA ALA A 206 7.32 17.53 -16.86
C ALA A 206 7.76 16.19 -17.47
N GLN A 207 8.14 16.19 -18.73
CA GLN A 207 8.68 15.03 -19.41
C GLN A 207 10.10 14.71 -18.92
N LEU A 208 10.44 13.44 -18.88
CA LEU A 208 11.76 12.94 -18.53
C LEU A 208 12.45 12.33 -19.75
N SER A 209 13.73 12.65 -19.93
CA SER A 209 14.66 11.95 -20.82
C SER A 209 15.51 10.98 -20.04
N TYR A 210 15.85 9.86 -20.67
CA TYR A 210 16.74 8.82 -20.15
C TYR A 210 17.99 8.60 -21.01
N GLU A 211 18.26 9.51 -21.97
CA GLU A 211 19.37 9.38 -22.91
C GLU A 211 20.75 9.34 -22.23
N SER A 212 20.91 10.05 -21.09
CA SER A 212 22.13 10.02 -20.29
C SER A 212 22.25 8.80 -19.36
N GLY A 213 21.26 7.89 -19.37
CA GLY A 213 21.16 6.77 -18.42
C GLY A 213 20.61 7.18 -17.05
N LYS A 214 20.21 8.44 -16.87
CA LYS A 214 19.53 8.98 -15.69
C LYS A 214 18.27 9.72 -16.13
N ALA A 215 17.30 9.80 -15.19
CA ALA A 215 16.09 10.58 -15.44
C ALA A 215 16.42 12.09 -15.35
N GLU A 216 16.30 12.80 -16.44
CA GLU A 216 16.50 14.25 -16.53
C GLU A 216 15.23 14.92 -17.04
N VAL A 217 14.84 16.03 -16.41
CA VAL A 217 13.68 16.81 -16.83
C VAL A 217 13.99 17.50 -18.16
N ILE A 218 13.10 17.37 -19.14
CA ILE A 218 13.19 18.13 -20.39
C ILE A 218 12.66 19.54 -20.13
N GLU A 219 13.53 20.53 -20.23
CA GLU A 219 13.21 21.93 -19.99
C GLU A 219 12.13 22.43 -20.96
N GLY A 220 11.12 23.12 -20.44
CA GLY A 220 9.99 23.63 -21.24
C GLY A 220 8.96 22.58 -21.67
N SER A 221 9.03 21.37 -21.12
CA SER A 221 8.07 20.28 -21.39
C SER A 221 6.90 20.24 -20.41
N GLU A 222 6.77 21.21 -19.52
CA GLU A 222 5.77 21.25 -18.50
C GLU A 222 4.37 21.38 -19.08
N GLU A 223 3.44 20.57 -18.57
CA GLU A 223 2.01 20.67 -18.87
C GLU A 223 1.20 20.55 -17.58
N VAL A 224 0.01 21.11 -17.55
CA VAL A 224 -0.96 20.93 -16.47
C VAL A 224 -2.05 19.98 -16.93
N ILE A 225 -2.26 18.92 -16.15
CA ILE A 225 -3.31 17.94 -16.39
C ILE A 225 -4.40 18.19 -15.34
N GLU A 226 -5.61 18.55 -15.77
CA GLU A 226 -6.75 18.76 -14.88
C GLU A 226 -7.14 17.48 -14.18
N CYS A 227 -7.58 17.58 -12.93
CA CYS A 227 -8.06 16.44 -12.16
C CYS A 227 -9.00 16.86 -11.02
N THR A 228 -9.71 15.89 -10.47
CA THR A 228 -10.58 16.04 -9.30
C THR A 228 -9.99 15.39 -8.06
N LEU A 229 -9.05 14.44 -8.24
CA LEU A 229 -8.35 13.73 -7.18
C LEU A 229 -6.97 13.27 -7.68
N ILE A 230 -6.00 13.32 -6.79
CA ILE A 230 -4.67 12.74 -7.02
C ILE A 230 -4.43 11.64 -6.00
N ALA A 231 -4.04 10.44 -6.45
CA ALA A 231 -3.66 9.33 -5.61
C ALA A 231 -2.15 9.06 -5.73
N SER A 232 -1.42 9.24 -4.63
CA SER A 232 0.03 9.02 -4.58
C SER A 232 0.36 7.58 -4.22
N ALA A 233 0.90 6.82 -5.17
CA ALA A 233 1.33 5.43 -5.01
C ALA A 233 2.86 5.29 -5.17
N ILE A 234 3.63 6.21 -4.57
CA ILE A 234 5.09 6.33 -4.70
C ILE A 234 5.88 5.61 -3.59
N GLY A 235 5.25 4.67 -2.92
CA GLY A 235 5.85 3.85 -1.89
C GLY A 235 5.14 3.95 -0.55
N GLN A 236 5.57 3.08 0.36
CA GLN A 236 4.95 2.86 1.67
C GLN A 236 6.02 2.89 2.76
N VAL A 237 5.59 3.20 3.98
CA VAL A 237 6.43 3.26 5.18
C VAL A 237 5.67 2.71 6.38
N GLY A 238 6.39 2.35 7.44
CA GLY A 238 5.82 2.05 8.76
C GLY A 238 5.33 3.31 9.48
N ASP A 239 4.44 3.11 10.42
CA ASP A 239 4.05 4.13 11.39
C ASP A 239 4.71 3.79 12.72
N PHE A 240 5.62 4.62 13.17
CA PHE A 240 6.43 4.45 14.37
C PHE A 240 5.99 5.34 15.54
N THR A 241 4.78 5.90 15.48
CA THR A 241 4.27 6.79 16.54
C THR A 241 4.25 6.07 17.88
N GLY A 242 5.06 6.57 18.83
CA GLY A 242 5.21 6.05 20.19
C GLY A 242 6.29 4.97 20.36
N PHE A 243 7.08 4.68 19.31
CA PHE A 243 8.29 3.84 19.33
C PHE A 243 9.26 4.26 18.21
N GLU A 244 9.46 5.58 18.10
CA GLU A 244 10.24 6.24 17.06
C GLU A 244 11.71 5.79 17.04
N GLU A 245 12.23 5.29 18.16
CA GLU A 245 13.60 4.78 18.27
C GLU A 245 13.86 3.54 17.40
N LEU A 246 12.82 2.86 16.95
CA LEU A 246 12.93 1.71 16.05
C LEU A 246 12.94 2.11 14.58
N ASP A 247 12.59 3.36 14.24
CA ASP A 247 12.68 3.87 12.87
C ASP A 247 14.15 4.12 12.48
N ASN A 248 14.55 3.66 11.33
CA ASN A 248 15.86 3.94 10.75
C ASN A 248 15.98 5.32 10.09
N GLY A 249 14.99 6.20 10.27
CA GLY A 249 14.88 7.53 9.67
C GLY A 249 14.31 7.52 8.24
N ARG A 250 13.83 6.36 7.76
CA ARG A 250 13.20 6.21 6.44
C ARG A 250 11.81 5.62 6.49
N GLY A 251 11.26 5.46 7.71
CA GLY A 251 9.99 4.78 7.94
C GLY A 251 10.09 3.25 7.83
N LEU A 252 11.26 2.68 8.13
CA LEU A 252 11.53 1.24 8.08
C LEU A 252 12.38 0.84 9.30
N MET A 253 12.47 -0.47 9.58
CA MET A 253 13.32 -1.03 10.63
C MET A 253 14.59 -1.67 10.05
N ASN A 254 15.72 -1.51 10.76
CA ASN A 254 16.96 -2.19 10.39
C ASN A 254 17.00 -3.60 10.99
N ALA A 255 17.16 -4.60 10.13
CA ALA A 255 17.34 -5.99 10.52
C ALA A 255 18.80 -6.46 10.31
N THR A 256 19.24 -7.41 11.13
CA THR A 256 20.42 -8.22 10.85
C THR A 256 20.11 -9.27 9.77
N LYS A 257 21.09 -10.05 9.35
CA LYS A 257 20.87 -11.17 8.42
C LYS A 257 19.94 -12.27 8.96
N ASN A 258 19.79 -12.34 10.30
CA ASN A 258 18.94 -13.28 11.02
C ASN A 258 17.61 -12.63 11.46
N TYR A 259 17.28 -11.45 10.93
CA TYR A 259 16.07 -10.69 11.24
C TYR A 259 15.91 -10.26 12.69
N GLU A 260 17.00 -10.15 13.44
CA GLU A 260 17.01 -9.42 14.71
C GLU A 260 17.00 -7.92 14.45
N VAL A 261 16.31 -7.16 15.29
CA VAL A 261 16.35 -5.69 15.25
C VAL A 261 17.74 -5.24 15.69
N LYS A 262 18.42 -4.46 14.86
CA LYS A 262 19.79 -4.04 15.13
C LYS A 262 19.89 -3.22 16.42
N GLY A 263 20.63 -3.72 17.40
CA GLY A 263 20.86 -3.04 18.68
C GLY A 263 19.78 -3.26 19.75
N LYS A 264 18.78 -4.12 19.49
CA LYS A 264 17.69 -4.46 20.42
C LYS A 264 17.62 -5.99 20.60
N PRO A 265 18.39 -6.60 21.54
CA PRO A 265 18.32 -8.03 21.81
C PRO A 265 16.90 -8.46 22.22
N GLY A 266 16.44 -9.61 21.73
CA GLY A 266 15.07 -10.10 21.98
C GLY A 266 14.01 -9.51 21.05
N HIS A 267 14.37 -8.53 20.19
CA HIS A 267 13.47 -7.99 19.17
C HIS A 267 13.82 -8.54 17.80
N PHE A 268 12.81 -9.00 17.10
CA PHE A 268 12.91 -9.55 15.75
C PHE A 268 11.97 -8.81 14.81
N VAL A 269 12.27 -8.81 13.52
CA VAL A 269 11.50 -8.05 12.54
C VAL A 269 11.55 -8.71 11.17
N ALA A 270 10.43 -8.73 10.45
CA ALA A 270 10.40 -9.22 9.07
C ALA A 270 9.26 -8.57 8.25
N GLY A 271 9.28 -8.80 6.96
CA GLY A 271 8.28 -8.30 6.02
C GLY A 271 8.54 -6.87 5.57
N ASP A 272 7.48 -6.21 5.12
CA ASP A 272 7.55 -4.90 4.46
C ASP A 272 8.13 -3.78 5.32
N ILE A 273 8.08 -3.92 6.64
CA ILE A 273 8.71 -2.96 7.55
C ILE A 273 10.24 -2.96 7.47
N VAL A 274 10.84 -4.06 7.00
CA VAL A 274 12.28 -4.13 6.70
C VAL A 274 12.54 -3.62 5.27
N ARG A 275 11.76 -4.12 4.33
CA ARG A 275 11.81 -3.74 2.92
C ARG A 275 10.52 -4.15 2.22
N PRO A 276 9.69 -3.21 1.77
CA PRO A 276 8.49 -3.53 0.99
C PRO A 276 8.82 -4.39 -0.24
N HIS A 277 8.16 -5.54 -0.35
CA HIS A 277 8.37 -6.49 -1.43
C HIS A 277 7.15 -7.44 -1.56
N LEU A 278 7.31 -8.57 -2.25
CA LEU A 278 6.27 -9.58 -2.43
C LEU A 278 5.88 -10.28 -1.11
N LEU A 279 4.65 -10.75 -1.02
CA LEU A 279 4.16 -11.54 0.11
C LEU A 279 5.04 -12.77 0.38
N THR A 280 5.48 -13.46 -0.68
CA THR A 280 6.39 -14.62 -0.56
C THR A 280 7.73 -14.26 0.09
N THR A 281 8.23 -13.05 -0.15
CA THR A 281 9.43 -12.52 0.51
C THR A 281 9.19 -12.34 2.00
N ALA A 282 8.06 -11.74 2.39
CA ALA A 282 7.70 -11.55 3.79
C ALA A 282 7.58 -12.89 4.54
N ILE A 283 6.96 -13.90 3.91
CA ILE A 283 6.84 -15.27 4.47
C ILE A 283 8.23 -15.89 4.66
N GLY A 284 9.09 -15.82 3.64
CA GLY A 284 10.45 -16.35 3.73
C GLY A 284 11.29 -15.67 4.82
N GLN A 285 11.20 -14.35 4.95
CA GLN A 285 11.84 -13.60 6.02
C GLN A 285 11.32 -14.01 7.41
N ALA A 286 10.00 -14.15 7.55
CA ALA A 286 9.38 -14.58 8.80
C ALA A 286 9.86 -15.98 9.22
N SER A 287 10.02 -16.91 8.28
CA SER A 287 10.54 -18.26 8.56
C SER A 287 11.94 -18.21 9.18
N VAL A 288 12.84 -17.39 8.62
CA VAL A 288 14.20 -17.22 9.18
C VAL A 288 14.15 -16.53 10.54
N ALA A 289 13.29 -15.51 10.70
CA ALA A 289 13.11 -14.82 11.97
C ALA A 289 12.62 -15.76 13.08
N VAL A 290 11.69 -16.67 12.78
CA VAL A 290 11.16 -17.66 13.73
C VAL A 290 12.27 -18.61 14.20
N GLU A 291 13.14 -19.09 13.30
CA GLU A 291 14.31 -19.90 13.71
C GLU A 291 15.20 -19.11 14.66
N SER A 292 15.48 -17.84 14.38
CA SER A 292 16.29 -16.97 15.23
C SER A 292 15.64 -16.73 16.60
N ILE A 293 14.32 -16.56 16.66
CA ILE A 293 13.55 -16.45 17.91
C ILE A 293 13.71 -17.74 18.73
N CYS A 294 13.54 -18.90 18.11
CA CYS A 294 13.69 -20.19 18.79
C CYS A 294 15.09 -20.37 19.40
N ASP A 295 16.13 -19.97 18.68
CA ASP A 295 17.52 -20.08 19.16
C ASP A 295 17.81 -19.07 20.27
N TYR A 296 17.27 -17.85 20.19
CA TYR A 296 17.34 -16.85 21.24
C TYR A 296 16.69 -17.35 22.55
N MET A 297 15.48 -17.92 22.45
CA MET A 297 14.75 -18.44 23.62
C MET A 297 15.46 -19.62 24.27
N LYS A 298 16.01 -20.56 23.51
CA LYS A 298 16.83 -21.66 24.06
C LYS A 298 18.08 -21.14 24.79
N GLY A 299 18.72 -20.11 24.25
CA GLY A 299 19.86 -19.44 24.87
C GLY A 299 19.51 -18.70 26.17
N SER A 300 18.30 -18.14 26.27
CA SER A 300 17.79 -17.47 27.47
C SER A 300 17.46 -18.48 28.58
N GLU A 301 16.86 -19.64 28.26
CA GLU A 301 16.60 -20.72 29.24
C GLU A 301 17.89 -21.25 29.86
N GLN A 302 18.99 -21.32 29.11
CA GLN A 302 20.29 -21.74 29.66
C GLN A 302 20.93 -20.70 30.57
N ARG A 303 20.56 -19.40 30.44
CA ARG A 303 21.06 -18.33 31.33
C ARG A 303 20.29 -18.25 32.65
N VAL A 304 19.08 -18.78 32.73
CA VAL A 304 18.19 -18.74 33.90
C VAL A 304 18.34 -19.99 34.79
N ARG A 305 18.96 -21.05 34.27
CA ARG A 305 19.25 -22.25 35.10
C ARG A 305 20.62 -22.10 35.77
N PRO A 306 20.67 -21.95 37.11
CA PRO A 306 21.91 -21.91 37.85
C PRO A 306 22.63 -23.27 37.83
#